data_aa5dc04e6bddee9415c6576e0a6ccbe4
#
_entry.id   aa5dc04e6bddee9415c6576e0a6ccbe4
#
_cell.length_a   1.000
_cell.length_b   1.000
_cell.length_c   1.000
_cell.angle_alpha   90.00
_cell.angle_beta   90.00
_cell.angle_gamma   90.00
#
_symmetry.space_group_name_H-M   'P 1'
#
loop_
_entity.id
_entity.type
_entity.pdbx_description
1 polymer ?
#
loop_
_entity_poly.entity_id
_entity_poly.type
_entity_poly.pdbx_seq_one_letter_code
_entity_poly.pdbx_strand_id
1 'polypeptide(L)'
;MHAALSRIATLALMLGMTAVACAAPVVVGSKRFTESYILGEIVRQTLQAQGVPAEHRQGLGNTGILEQALTSGAVDVYPEYTGTIVRELLKRPQSDVNPTLAQLNEWLAPRGLKAAVPLGFNNTYALAMLESRAAELGITRISDLAQPKAQALRLGLSHEFLERGDGWPALKAAYQLPLAATGGLDHGLAYDAISAGRVDLIDIYTTDAKVGRYKLRVLQDDRGFFPKYDAVLLMRASVDVRPLARLEGRIATDAMIAMNAQVELDGQSFAEVARQFVAGVVPTVGAARQGFAARLFAPDLLTLTVQHLMLVFGSLLIAIVVGVPLGIAAWRWPRSSAWLLGVVAVLQTVPSLALLAFLIALMGRIGLGPALIALFLYALLPIVRNTHAGLRGVPDGLAQAALSLGLTPRQSLRDVQLPLALPTLMAGVKTAAVINVGTATLAAFIGAGGYGERIVSGLAVNDTGAMLAGAVPAAVLALLVQSVFEWIERRLLRQSEHAR
;
A
#
# COMPACT_ATOMS: atom_id res chain seq x y z
N MET A 1 30.64 18.26 45.93
CA MET A 1 30.41 18.00 44.50
C MET A 1 30.17 16.52 44.20
N HIS A 2 30.86 15.55 44.81
CA HIS A 2 30.66 14.12 44.56
C HIS A 2 29.32 13.55 45.06
N ALA A 3 28.74 14.06 46.18
CA ALA A 3 27.46 13.60 46.70
C ALA A 3 26.22 14.00 45.86
N ALA A 4 26.33 15.14 45.14
CA ALA A 4 25.27 15.59 44.24
C ALA A 4 25.22 14.79 42.91
N LEU A 5 26.39 14.45 42.37
CA LEU A 5 26.51 13.62 41.16
C LEU A 5 26.04 12.18 41.37
N SER A 6 26.27 11.61 42.58
CA SER A 6 25.78 10.27 42.96
C SER A 6 24.24 10.24 43.04
N ARG A 7 23.60 11.27 43.57
CA ARG A 7 22.14 11.35 43.67
C ARG A 7 21.44 11.55 42.31
N ILE A 8 22.06 12.30 41.38
CA ILE A 8 21.58 12.49 40.03
C ILE A 8 21.71 11.18 39.22
N ALA A 9 22.82 10.44 39.36
CA ALA A 9 23.00 9.13 38.73
C ALA A 9 22.01 8.09 39.26
N THR A 10 21.70 8.07 40.56
CA THR A 10 20.73 7.14 41.15
C THR A 10 19.30 7.51 40.73
N LEU A 11 18.96 8.80 40.61
CA LEU A 11 17.66 9.24 40.11
C LEU A 11 17.47 8.94 38.62
N ALA A 12 18.53 9.10 37.79
CA ALA A 12 18.51 8.72 36.38
C ALA A 12 18.40 7.21 36.20
N LEU A 13 19.00 6.40 37.07
CA LEU A 13 18.88 4.93 37.06
C LEU A 13 17.48 4.47 37.50
N MET A 14 16.83 5.18 38.46
CA MET A 14 15.46 4.87 38.87
C MET A 14 14.37 5.34 37.88
N LEU A 15 14.63 6.40 37.08
CA LEU A 15 13.73 6.81 35.97
C LEU A 15 13.86 5.90 34.74
N GLY A 16 14.95 5.13 34.62
CA GLY A 16 15.17 4.19 33.50
C GLY A 16 14.51 2.81 33.65
N MET A 17 13.90 2.49 34.80
CA MET A 17 13.38 1.13 35.07
C MET A 17 11.87 0.95 35.02
N THR A 18 11.11 1.93 34.51
CA THR A 18 9.71 1.71 34.12
C THR A 18 9.55 1.77 32.61
N ALA A 19 10.40 1.06 31.87
CA ALA A 19 10.02 0.57 30.55
C ALA A 19 8.94 -0.48 30.80
N VAL A 20 7.69 -0.07 30.89
CA VAL A 20 6.56 -0.97 30.63
C VAL A 20 6.89 -1.63 29.30
N ALA A 21 7.17 -2.93 29.31
CA ALA A 21 7.32 -3.71 28.09
C ALA A 21 5.97 -3.63 27.36
N CYS A 22 5.79 -2.57 26.58
CA CYS A 22 4.65 -2.45 25.70
C CYS A 22 4.83 -3.59 24.70
N ALA A 23 4.02 -4.64 24.83
CA ALA A 23 4.05 -5.72 23.84
C ALA A 23 3.91 -5.11 22.44
N ALA A 24 4.75 -5.54 21.52
CA ALA A 24 4.65 -5.04 20.14
C ALA A 24 3.22 -5.27 19.64
N PRO A 25 2.61 -4.28 18.95
CA PRO A 25 1.24 -4.42 18.47
C PRO A 25 1.12 -5.60 17.50
N VAL A 26 0.02 -6.32 17.56
CA VAL A 26 -0.34 -7.32 16.55
C VAL A 26 -0.62 -6.60 15.24
N VAL A 27 0.10 -6.99 14.20
CA VAL A 27 -0.03 -6.38 12.87
C VAL A 27 -1.06 -7.17 12.06
N VAL A 28 -2.20 -6.53 11.78
CA VAL A 28 -3.25 -7.06 10.93
C VAL A 28 -3.02 -6.60 9.50
N GLY A 29 -3.00 -7.51 8.53
CA GLY A 29 -2.92 -7.18 7.10
C GLY A 29 -4.28 -7.25 6.43
N SER A 30 -4.39 -6.67 5.22
CA SER A 30 -5.54 -6.86 4.32
C SER A 30 -5.15 -6.77 2.86
N LYS A 31 -5.90 -7.48 1.98
CA LYS A 31 -5.81 -7.38 0.52
C LYS A 31 -6.45 -6.09 0.01
N ARG A 32 -6.31 -5.81 -1.30
CA ARG A 32 -6.82 -4.58 -1.94
C ARG A 32 -8.24 -4.70 -2.44
N PHE A 33 -9.19 -5.00 -1.54
CA PHE A 33 -10.61 -4.95 -1.86
C PHE A 33 -11.44 -4.70 -0.60
N THR A 34 -12.65 -4.17 -0.76
CA THR A 34 -13.52 -3.66 0.30
C THR A 34 -13.66 -4.59 1.48
N GLU A 35 -14.05 -5.83 1.23
CA GLU A 35 -14.32 -6.83 2.25
C GLU A 35 -13.08 -7.10 3.11
N SER A 36 -11.91 -7.23 2.49
CA SER A 36 -10.66 -7.49 3.21
C SER A 36 -10.27 -6.31 4.12
N TYR A 37 -10.56 -5.07 3.71
CA TYR A 37 -10.33 -3.89 4.54
C TYR A 37 -11.26 -3.88 5.76
N ILE A 38 -12.56 -4.16 5.56
CA ILE A 38 -13.56 -4.23 6.63
C ILE A 38 -13.18 -5.31 7.63
N LEU A 39 -12.85 -6.51 7.15
CA LEU A 39 -12.46 -7.64 8.00
C LEU A 39 -11.17 -7.35 8.76
N GLY A 40 -10.17 -6.73 8.12
CA GLY A 40 -8.94 -6.31 8.79
C GLY A 40 -9.21 -5.31 9.93
N GLU A 41 -10.09 -4.35 9.71
CA GLU A 41 -10.53 -3.41 10.74
C GLU A 41 -11.32 -4.10 11.87
N ILE A 42 -12.19 -5.05 11.57
CA ILE A 42 -12.91 -5.86 12.56
C ILE A 42 -11.92 -6.63 13.46
N VAL A 43 -10.90 -7.26 12.85
CA VAL A 43 -9.85 -7.98 13.58
C VAL A 43 -9.09 -7.04 14.49
N ARG A 44 -8.60 -5.90 13.96
CA ARG A 44 -7.87 -4.89 14.73
C ARG A 44 -8.67 -4.38 15.93
N GLN A 45 -9.92 -3.97 15.69
CA GLN A 45 -10.76 -3.41 16.75
C GLN A 45 -11.18 -4.47 17.77
N THR A 46 -11.36 -5.73 17.34
CA THR A 46 -11.62 -6.84 18.25
C THR A 46 -10.45 -7.09 19.17
N LEU A 47 -9.20 -7.09 18.66
CA LEU A 47 -7.98 -7.19 19.47
C LEU A 47 -7.89 -6.06 20.49
N GLN A 48 -8.09 -4.82 20.03
CA GLN A 48 -8.05 -3.63 20.90
C GLN A 48 -9.11 -3.65 22.00
N ALA A 49 -10.33 -4.12 21.69
CA ALA A 49 -11.40 -4.29 22.67
C ALA A 49 -11.08 -5.36 23.73
N GLN A 50 -10.13 -6.26 23.45
CA GLN A 50 -9.60 -7.26 24.41
C GLN A 50 -8.30 -6.78 25.09
N GLY A 51 -7.93 -5.51 24.96
CA GLY A 51 -6.71 -4.94 25.55
C GLY A 51 -5.41 -5.33 24.83
N VAL A 52 -5.49 -5.95 23.64
CA VAL A 52 -4.31 -6.31 22.83
C VAL A 52 -4.00 -5.16 21.87
N PRO A 53 -2.82 -4.51 21.97
CA PRO A 53 -2.42 -3.49 21.01
C PRO A 53 -2.40 -4.09 19.59
N ALA A 54 -3.04 -3.41 18.64
CA ALA A 54 -3.12 -3.88 17.25
C ALA A 54 -3.10 -2.70 16.27
N GLU A 55 -2.41 -2.88 15.13
CA GLU A 55 -2.42 -1.96 14.00
C GLU A 55 -2.93 -2.67 12.75
N HIS A 56 -3.55 -1.93 11.82
CA HIS A 56 -4.00 -2.48 10.54
C HIS A 56 -3.18 -1.86 9.40
N ARG A 57 -2.50 -2.71 8.65
CA ARG A 57 -1.82 -2.35 7.40
C ARG A 57 -2.72 -2.68 6.22
N GLN A 58 -3.38 -1.65 5.73
CA GLN A 58 -4.38 -1.78 4.67
C GLN A 58 -3.73 -1.99 3.31
N GLY A 59 -4.36 -2.85 2.47
CA GLY A 59 -4.12 -2.90 1.05
C GLY A 59 -2.70 -3.31 0.64
N LEU A 60 -2.09 -4.24 1.34
CA LEU A 60 -0.70 -4.69 1.10
C LEU A 60 -0.49 -5.33 -0.27
N GLY A 61 -1.55 -5.75 -0.96
CA GLY A 61 -1.49 -6.35 -2.28
C GLY A 61 -2.36 -7.60 -2.43
N ASN A 62 -1.90 -8.54 -3.26
CA ASN A 62 -2.54 -9.82 -3.50
C ASN A 62 -2.11 -10.89 -2.47
N THR A 63 -2.63 -12.11 -2.62
CA THR A 63 -2.35 -13.26 -1.75
C THR A 63 -0.86 -13.53 -1.56
N GLY A 64 -0.04 -13.48 -2.63
CA GLY A 64 1.40 -13.75 -2.55
C GLY A 64 2.16 -12.74 -1.70
N ILE A 65 1.80 -11.45 -1.78
CA ILE A 65 2.41 -10.38 -0.97
C ILE A 65 2.04 -10.56 0.51
N LEU A 66 0.77 -10.88 0.80
CA LEU A 66 0.31 -11.13 2.18
C LEU A 66 0.97 -12.37 2.77
N GLU A 67 1.14 -13.47 1.99
CA GLU A 67 1.88 -14.65 2.42
C GLU A 67 3.32 -14.30 2.80
N GLN A 68 4.01 -13.56 1.95
CA GLN A 68 5.38 -13.11 2.23
C GLN A 68 5.44 -12.22 3.48
N ALA A 69 4.48 -11.32 3.65
CA ALA A 69 4.39 -10.47 4.83
C ALA A 69 4.16 -11.27 6.12
N LEU A 70 3.32 -12.31 6.05
CA LEU A 70 3.02 -13.19 7.17
C LEU A 70 4.23 -14.06 7.54
N THR A 71 4.88 -14.68 6.56
CA THR A 71 6.05 -15.54 6.77
C THR A 71 7.28 -14.77 7.25
N SER A 72 7.47 -13.52 6.78
CA SER A 72 8.54 -12.63 7.25
C SER A 72 8.27 -11.99 8.61
N GLY A 73 7.05 -12.11 9.16
CA GLY A 73 6.65 -11.47 10.40
C GLY A 73 6.35 -9.98 10.28
N ALA A 74 6.20 -9.45 9.06
CA ALA A 74 5.73 -8.08 8.82
C ALA A 74 4.23 -7.93 9.09
N VAL A 75 3.47 -9.02 9.03
CA VAL A 75 2.07 -9.17 9.38
C VAL A 75 1.94 -10.38 10.29
N ASP A 76 1.03 -10.35 11.25
CA ASP A 76 0.76 -11.44 12.18
C ASP A 76 -0.50 -12.24 11.83
N VAL A 77 -1.50 -11.55 11.25
CA VAL A 77 -2.80 -12.12 10.88
C VAL A 77 -3.43 -11.31 9.75
N TYR A 78 -4.15 -11.99 8.84
CA TYR A 78 -5.02 -11.33 7.87
C TYR A 78 -6.22 -12.21 7.50
N PRO A 79 -7.35 -11.62 7.06
CA PRO A 79 -8.50 -12.36 6.56
C PRO A 79 -8.17 -13.03 5.22
N GLU A 80 -8.41 -14.33 5.12
CA GLU A 80 -8.18 -15.12 3.91
C GLU A 80 -9.34 -16.11 3.70
N TYR A 81 -9.35 -16.82 2.59
CA TYR A 81 -10.39 -17.77 2.24
C TYR A 81 -9.80 -19.17 2.02
N THR A 82 -10.51 -20.19 2.47
CA THR A 82 -10.03 -21.59 2.43
C THR A 82 -9.63 -22.02 1.01
N GLY A 83 -10.44 -21.70 0.00
CA GLY A 83 -10.13 -21.99 -1.41
C GLY A 83 -8.85 -21.32 -1.89
N THR A 84 -8.62 -20.06 -1.52
CA THR A 84 -7.38 -19.33 -1.85
C THR A 84 -6.17 -19.95 -1.17
N ILE A 85 -6.28 -20.34 0.09
CA ILE A 85 -5.20 -21.03 0.82
C ILE A 85 -4.80 -22.32 0.08
N VAL A 86 -5.80 -23.13 -0.31
CA VAL A 86 -5.55 -24.41 -1.00
C VAL A 86 -4.95 -24.19 -2.39
N ARG A 87 -5.52 -23.27 -3.17
CA ARG A 87 -5.20 -23.11 -4.60
C ARG A 87 -3.98 -22.24 -4.85
N GLU A 88 -3.91 -21.09 -4.19
CA GLU A 88 -2.87 -20.11 -4.45
C GLU A 88 -1.65 -20.27 -3.52
N LEU A 89 -1.87 -20.44 -2.21
CA LEU A 89 -0.75 -20.57 -1.28
C LEU A 89 -0.12 -21.97 -1.33
N LEU A 90 -0.95 -23.00 -1.21
CA LEU A 90 -0.46 -24.39 -1.10
C LEU A 90 -0.32 -25.06 -2.45
N LYS A 91 -0.92 -24.49 -3.52
CA LYS A 91 -0.90 -24.99 -4.91
C LYS A 91 -1.29 -26.48 -5.00
N ARG A 92 -2.29 -26.88 -4.21
CA ARG A 92 -2.73 -28.27 -4.16
C ARG A 92 -3.63 -28.63 -5.36
N PRO A 93 -3.65 -29.92 -5.77
CA PRO A 93 -4.44 -30.38 -6.91
C PRO A 93 -5.95 -30.21 -6.69
N GLN A 94 -6.71 -30.28 -7.76
CA GLN A 94 -8.17 -30.10 -7.74
C GLN A 94 -8.92 -31.19 -6.96
N SER A 95 -8.28 -32.34 -6.70
CA SER A 95 -8.82 -33.39 -5.84
C SER A 95 -8.96 -32.99 -4.37
N ASP A 96 -8.19 -32.00 -3.91
CA ASP A 96 -8.14 -31.56 -2.52
C ASP A 96 -9.15 -30.42 -2.26
N VAL A 97 -10.32 -30.49 -2.87
CA VAL A 97 -11.39 -29.48 -2.75
C VAL A 97 -12.04 -29.57 -1.37
N ASN A 98 -12.23 -28.41 -0.72
CA ASN A 98 -12.94 -28.27 0.56
C ASN A 98 -12.37 -29.08 1.73
N PRO A 99 -11.08 -28.89 2.10
CA PRO A 99 -10.51 -29.55 3.27
C PRO A 99 -11.19 -29.08 4.54
N THR A 100 -11.18 -29.93 5.57
CA THR A 100 -11.51 -29.50 6.92
C THR A 100 -10.46 -28.52 7.44
N LEU A 101 -10.81 -27.70 8.43
CA LEU A 101 -9.85 -26.76 9.03
C LEU A 101 -8.64 -27.50 9.63
N ALA A 102 -8.83 -28.70 10.15
CA ALA A 102 -7.75 -29.53 10.67
C ALA A 102 -6.76 -29.94 9.57
N GLN A 103 -7.27 -30.48 8.45
CA GLN A 103 -6.44 -30.83 7.28
C GLN A 103 -5.70 -29.61 6.71
N LEU A 104 -6.39 -28.47 6.64
CA LEU A 104 -5.79 -27.23 6.17
C LEU A 104 -4.61 -26.81 7.06
N ASN A 105 -4.76 -26.96 8.38
CA ASN A 105 -3.72 -26.66 9.35
C ASN A 105 -2.54 -27.64 9.31
N GLU A 106 -2.78 -28.92 9.04
CA GLU A 106 -1.70 -29.89 8.78
C GLU A 106 -0.83 -29.45 7.59
N TRP A 107 -1.44 -28.93 6.53
CA TRP A 107 -0.73 -28.46 5.34
C TRP A 107 -0.02 -27.11 5.55
N LEU A 108 -0.53 -26.25 6.44
CA LEU A 108 0.05 -24.95 6.77
C LEU A 108 1.18 -25.03 7.80
N ALA A 109 1.18 -26.04 8.68
CA ALA A 109 2.12 -26.18 9.77
C ALA A 109 3.60 -26.12 9.35
N PRO A 110 4.05 -26.76 8.23
CA PRO A 110 5.45 -26.67 7.78
C PRO A 110 5.88 -25.25 7.42
N ARG A 111 4.95 -24.33 7.14
CA ARG A 111 5.20 -22.91 6.85
C ARG A 111 5.15 -22.03 8.11
N GLY A 112 4.91 -22.61 9.28
CA GLY A 112 4.72 -21.86 10.53
C GLY A 112 3.42 -21.05 10.56
N LEU A 113 2.42 -21.45 9.76
CA LEU A 113 1.13 -20.77 9.60
C LEU A 113 -0.01 -21.64 10.16
N LYS A 114 -1.13 -20.99 10.45
CA LYS A 114 -2.40 -21.66 10.78
C LYS A 114 -3.58 -20.86 10.25
N ALA A 115 -4.63 -21.56 9.83
CA ALA A 115 -5.95 -21.00 9.59
C ALA A 115 -6.81 -21.21 10.85
N ALA A 116 -7.44 -20.16 11.32
CA ALA A 116 -8.24 -20.20 12.53
C ALA A 116 -9.47 -19.28 12.40
N VAL A 117 -10.40 -19.38 13.35
CA VAL A 117 -11.56 -18.51 13.47
C VAL A 117 -12.33 -18.42 12.13
N PRO A 118 -13.04 -19.48 11.73
CA PRO A 118 -13.99 -19.39 10.63
C PRO A 118 -14.99 -18.27 10.89
N LEU A 119 -15.08 -17.28 9.99
CA LEU A 119 -15.83 -16.06 10.24
C LEU A 119 -17.34 -16.25 10.08
N GLY A 120 -17.79 -17.26 9.30
CA GLY A 120 -19.19 -17.64 9.20
C GLY A 120 -19.84 -17.37 7.84
N PHE A 121 -19.08 -16.95 6.82
CA PHE A 121 -19.60 -16.73 5.47
C PHE A 121 -18.65 -17.32 4.42
N ASN A 122 -19.19 -17.49 3.22
CA ASN A 122 -18.47 -17.90 2.02
C ASN A 122 -18.45 -16.76 1.00
N ASN A 123 -17.31 -16.54 0.36
CA ASN A 123 -17.16 -15.52 -0.69
C ASN A 123 -16.48 -16.14 -1.92
N THR A 124 -17.24 -16.86 -2.74
CA THR A 124 -16.75 -17.51 -3.93
C THR A 124 -16.69 -16.56 -5.13
N TYR A 125 -15.85 -16.90 -6.10
CA TYR A 125 -15.91 -16.28 -7.42
C TYR A 125 -17.18 -16.69 -8.15
N ALA A 126 -17.69 -15.79 -9.00
CA ALA A 126 -18.74 -16.07 -9.95
C ALA A 126 -18.55 -15.21 -11.22
N LEU A 127 -19.26 -15.54 -12.29
CA LEU A 127 -19.37 -14.70 -13.48
C LEU A 127 -20.73 -13.97 -13.47
N ALA A 128 -20.74 -12.72 -13.93
CA ALA A 128 -21.96 -11.92 -13.97
C ALA A 128 -22.10 -11.14 -15.28
N MET A 129 -23.33 -10.94 -15.69
CA MET A 129 -23.75 -10.14 -16.85
C MET A 129 -24.87 -9.16 -16.42
N LEU A 130 -25.07 -8.08 -17.17
CA LEU A 130 -26.31 -7.30 -17.01
C LEU A 130 -27.52 -8.20 -17.21
N GLU A 131 -28.52 -8.10 -16.31
CA GLU A 131 -29.77 -8.89 -16.37
C GLU A 131 -30.44 -8.79 -17.74
N SER A 132 -30.53 -7.57 -18.31
CA SER A 132 -31.11 -7.33 -19.65
C SER A 132 -30.35 -8.08 -20.74
N ARG A 133 -29.01 -8.05 -20.70
CA ARG A 133 -28.17 -8.72 -21.72
C ARG A 133 -28.20 -10.23 -21.59
N ALA A 134 -28.17 -10.73 -20.36
CA ALA A 134 -28.29 -12.15 -20.08
C ALA A 134 -29.65 -12.72 -20.52
N ALA A 135 -30.76 -11.97 -20.30
CA ALA A 135 -32.07 -12.33 -20.72
C ALA A 135 -32.21 -12.33 -22.25
N GLU A 136 -31.69 -11.30 -22.94
CA GLU A 136 -31.66 -11.19 -24.40
C GLU A 136 -30.98 -12.41 -25.05
N LEU A 137 -29.84 -12.82 -24.49
CA LEU A 137 -29.06 -13.96 -24.98
C LEU A 137 -29.53 -15.31 -24.42
N GLY A 138 -30.48 -15.34 -23.47
CA GLY A 138 -30.90 -16.56 -22.78
C GLY A 138 -29.74 -17.27 -22.08
N ILE A 139 -28.82 -16.50 -21.44
CA ILE A 139 -27.68 -17.02 -20.69
C ILE A 139 -28.05 -17.03 -19.20
N THR A 140 -27.96 -18.18 -18.55
CA THR A 140 -28.23 -18.35 -17.10
C THR A 140 -27.15 -19.12 -16.39
N ARG A 141 -26.38 -19.93 -17.10
CA ARG A 141 -25.33 -20.82 -16.57
C ARG A 141 -23.99 -20.52 -17.23
N ILE A 142 -22.92 -20.91 -16.58
CA ILE A 142 -21.57 -20.78 -17.16
C ILE A 142 -21.45 -21.63 -18.43
N SER A 143 -22.06 -22.82 -18.49
CA SER A 143 -22.07 -23.66 -19.68
C SER A 143 -22.74 -22.99 -20.90
N ASP A 144 -23.67 -22.04 -20.70
CA ASP A 144 -24.31 -21.32 -21.82
C ASP A 144 -23.32 -20.42 -22.59
N LEU A 145 -22.21 -20.04 -21.95
CA LEU A 145 -21.14 -19.26 -22.59
C LEU A 145 -20.36 -20.03 -23.66
N ALA A 146 -20.49 -21.36 -23.73
CA ALA A 146 -19.90 -22.16 -24.79
C ALA A 146 -20.68 -22.08 -26.12
N GLN A 147 -21.91 -21.52 -26.11
CA GLN A 147 -22.76 -21.43 -27.30
C GLN A 147 -22.30 -20.34 -28.28
N PRO A 148 -22.57 -20.49 -29.60
CA PRO A 148 -22.16 -19.50 -30.60
C PRO A 148 -22.61 -18.06 -30.32
N LYS A 149 -23.79 -17.87 -29.71
CA LYS A 149 -24.34 -16.55 -29.32
C LYS A 149 -23.48 -15.79 -28.29
N ALA A 150 -22.63 -16.51 -27.56
CA ALA A 150 -21.75 -15.90 -26.55
C ALA A 150 -20.39 -15.50 -27.09
N GLN A 151 -19.99 -15.94 -28.30
CA GLN A 151 -18.63 -15.73 -28.84
C GLN A 151 -18.25 -14.25 -29.02
N ALA A 152 -19.23 -13.38 -29.22
CA ALA A 152 -19.03 -11.94 -29.39
C ALA A 152 -19.01 -11.16 -28.05
N LEU A 153 -19.13 -11.83 -26.90
CA LEU A 153 -19.11 -11.17 -25.58
C LEU A 153 -17.73 -10.59 -25.29
N ARG A 154 -17.74 -9.32 -24.84
CA ARG A 154 -16.55 -8.62 -24.38
C ARG A 154 -16.34 -8.91 -22.90
N LEU A 155 -15.15 -9.38 -22.55
CA LEU A 155 -14.82 -9.75 -21.19
C LEU A 155 -14.16 -8.58 -20.47
N GLY A 156 -14.59 -8.30 -19.25
CA GLY A 156 -13.98 -7.33 -18.33
C GLY A 156 -13.53 -8.01 -17.04
N LEU A 157 -12.65 -9.00 -17.17
CA LEU A 157 -12.19 -9.80 -16.03
C LEU A 157 -11.13 -9.07 -15.22
N SER A 158 -11.07 -9.35 -13.92
CA SER A 158 -10.06 -8.79 -13.03
C SER A 158 -8.67 -9.35 -13.34
N HIS A 159 -7.63 -8.54 -13.09
CA HIS A 159 -6.24 -8.98 -13.22
C HIS A 159 -5.98 -10.25 -12.40
N GLU A 160 -6.50 -10.29 -11.18
CA GLU A 160 -6.33 -11.44 -10.29
C GLU A 160 -6.99 -12.69 -10.87
N PHE A 161 -8.23 -12.60 -11.36
CA PHE A 161 -8.95 -13.74 -11.93
C PHE A 161 -8.30 -14.28 -13.22
N LEU A 162 -7.64 -13.41 -13.99
CA LEU A 162 -6.91 -13.81 -15.20
C LEU A 162 -5.63 -14.60 -14.90
N GLU A 163 -4.99 -14.36 -13.73
CA GLU A 163 -3.68 -14.94 -13.41
C GLU A 163 -3.76 -16.13 -12.45
N ARG A 164 -4.87 -16.28 -11.71
CA ARG A 164 -5.04 -17.34 -10.72
C ARG A 164 -5.12 -18.73 -11.35
N GLY A 165 -4.55 -19.71 -10.64
CA GLY A 165 -4.63 -21.13 -11.01
C GLY A 165 -6.05 -21.72 -10.98
N ASP A 166 -6.96 -21.13 -10.19
CA ASP A 166 -8.40 -21.44 -10.10
C ASP A 166 -9.27 -20.35 -10.76
N GLY A 167 -8.68 -19.46 -11.55
CA GLY A 167 -9.33 -18.37 -12.26
C GLY A 167 -9.72 -18.70 -13.70
N TRP A 168 -9.70 -17.66 -14.55
CA TRP A 168 -10.18 -17.74 -15.93
C TRP A 168 -9.55 -18.85 -16.78
N PRO A 169 -8.22 -19.07 -16.77
CA PRO A 169 -7.63 -20.11 -17.63
C PRO A 169 -8.18 -21.52 -17.32
N ALA A 170 -8.32 -21.85 -16.04
CA ALA A 170 -8.83 -23.13 -15.59
C ALA A 170 -10.35 -23.26 -15.84
N LEU A 171 -11.12 -22.19 -15.55
CA LEU A 171 -12.55 -22.13 -15.82
C LEU A 171 -12.84 -22.30 -17.31
N LYS A 172 -12.11 -21.56 -18.15
CA LYS A 172 -12.22 -21.65 -19.61
C LYS A 172 -11.97 -23.07 -20.11
N ALA A 173 -10.95 -23.75 -19.60
CA ALA A 173 -10.63 -25.12 -19.94
C ALA A 173 -11.73 -26.10 -19.47
N ALA A 174 -12.20 -25.97 -18.21
CA ALA A 174 -13.21 -26.85 -17.62
C ALA A 174 -14.57 -26.77 -18.35
N TYR A 175 -14.95 -25.58 -18.79
CA TYR A 175 -16.20 -25.33 -19.50
C TYR A 175 -16.05 -25.32 -21.04
N GLN A 176 -14.81 -25.44 -21.56
CA GLN A 176 -14.49 -25.38 -23.00
C GLN A 176 -15.02 -24.08 -23.66
N LEU A 177 -14.80 -22.95 -22.99
CA LEU A 177 -15.35 -21.67 -23.45
C LEU A 177 -14.54 -21.13 -24.65
N PRO A 178 -15.20 -20.73 -25.76
CA PRO A 178 -14.55 -20.17 -26.96
C PRO A 178 -14.20 -18.69 -26.79
N LEU A 179 -14.26 -18.15 -25.58
CA LEU A 179 -14.07 -16.74 -25.26
C LEU A 179 -12.59 -16.40 -25.06
N ALA A 180 -12.18 -15.20 -25.44
CA ALA A 180 -10.83 -14.68 -25.23
C ALA A 180 -10.88 -13.40 -24.40
N ALA A 181 -10.10 -13.34 -23.32
CA ALA A 181 -9.87 -12.12 -22.59
C ALA A 181 -8.79 -11.29 -23.29
N THR A 182 -9.03 -10.00 -23.49
CA THR A 182 -8.11 -9.08 -24.20
C THR A 182 -7.25 -8.25 -23.23
N GLY A 183 -7.56 -8.26 -21.95
CA GLY A 183 -6.85 -7.54 -20.89
C GLY A 183 -7.57 -7.64 -19.56
N GLY A 184 -6.87 -7.32 -18.47
CA GLY A 184 -7.45 -7.27 -17.13
C GLY A 184 -7.92 -5.87 -16.76
N LEU A 185 -8.94 -5.80 -15.90
CA LEU A 185 -9.42 -4.60 -15.25
C LEU A 185 -9.16 -4.68 -13.74
N ASP A 186 -9.17 -3.55 -13.09
CA ASP A 186 -9.34 -3.52 -11.63
C ASP A 186 -10.77 -3.98 -11.30
N HIS A 187 -10.93 -4.80 -10.24
CA HIS A 187 -12.22 -5.38 -9.86
C HIS A 187 -13.31 -4.32 -9.67
N GLY A 188 -12.98 -3.20 -9.00
CA GLY A 188 -13.93 -2.08 -8.82
C GLY A 188 -14.35 -1.40 -10.12
N LEU A 189 -13.42 -1.29 -11.09
CA LEU A 189 -13.68 -0.65 -12.39
C LEU A 189 -14.47 -1.56 -13.34
N ALA A 190 -14.45 -2.88 -13.16
CA ALA A 190 -15.23 -3.82 -13.98
C ALA A 190 -16.74 -3.55 -13.88
N TYR A 191 -17.23 -3.16 -12.69
CA TYR A 191 -18.63 -2.79 -12.48
C TYR A 191 -19.05 -1.54 -13.26
N ASP A 192 -18.18 -0.54 -13.37
CA ASP A 192 -18.49 0.66 -14.17
C ASP A 192 -18.40 0.35 -15.67
N ALA A 193 -17.46 -0.51 -16.06
CA ALA A 193 -17.32 -0.93 -17.44
C ALA A 193 -18.57 -1.71 -17.93
N ILE A 194 -19.12 -2.62 -17.13
CA ILE A 194 -20.31 -3.38 -17.49
C ILE A 194 -21.56 -2.50 -17.46
N SER A 195 -21.71 -1.60 -16.47
CA SER A 195 -22.84 -0.69 -16.41
C SER A 195 -22.87 0.31 -17.58
N ALA A 196 -21.68 0.71 -18.08
CA ALA A 196 -21.54 1.56 -19.26
C ALA A 196 -21.63 0.79 -20.59
N GLY A 197 -21.90 -0.52 -20.56
CA GLY A 197 -21.97 -1.36 -21.75
C GLY A 197 -20.64 -1.50 -22.51
N ARG A 198 -19.49 -1.27 -21.85
CA ARG A 198 -18.16 -1.44 -22.47
C ARG A 198 -17.72 -2.91 -22.49
N VAL A 199 -18.18 -3.68 -21.53
CA VAL A 199 -17.98 -5.13 -21.40
C VAL A 199 -19.33 -5.80 -21.14
N ASP A 200 -19.43 -7.08 -21.41
CA ASP A 200 -20.66 -7.86 -21.35
C ASP A 200 -20.64 -8.91 -20.22
N LEU A 201 -19.43 -9.35 -19.81
CA LEU A 201 -19.20 -10.35 -18.77
C LEU A 201 -18.06 -9.93 -17.87
N ILE A 202 -18.26 -10.02 -16.55
CA ILE A 202 -17.24 -9.76 -15.53
C ILE A 202 -17.15 -10.91 -14.52
N ASP A 203 -16.01 -11.05 -13.85
CA ASP A 203 -15.91 -11.82 -12.62
C ASP A 203 -16.33 -10.96 -11.44
N ILE A 204 -16.97 -11.60 -10.48
CA ILE A 204 -17.47 -10.98 -9.24
C ILE A 204 -17.15 -11.86 -8.05
N TYR A 205 -17.27 -11.28 -6.86
CA TYR A 205 -17.37 -12.03 -5.60
C TYR A 205 -18.85 -12.11 -5.19
N THR A 206 -19.26 -13.26 -4.62
CA THR A 206 -20.66 -13.46 -4.23
C THR A 206 -21.15 -12.55 -3.09
N THR A 207 -20.23 -11.90 -2.39
CA THR A 207 -20.52 -10.88 -1.36
C THR A 207 -20.48 -9.44 -1.88
N ASP A 208 -20.27 -9.22 -3.18
CA ASP A 208 -20.19 -7.88 -3.76
C ASP A 208 -21.54 -7.16 -3.72
N ALA A 209 -21.59 -6.03 -3.03
CA ALA A 209 -22.81 -5.22 -2.90
C ALA A 209 -23.29 -4.62 -4.23
N LYS A 210 -22.39 -4.43 -5.19
CA LYS A 210 -22.69 -3.83 -6.49
C LYS A 210 -23.52 -4.74 -7.40
N VAL A 211 -23.54 -6.05 -7.18
CA VAL A 211 -24.34 -7.01 -7.95
C VAL A 211 -25.83 -6.60 -7.97
N GLY A 212 -26.40 -6.34 -6.80
CA GLY A 212 -27.80 -5.88 -6.69
C GLY A 212 -28.01 -4.47 -7.28
N ARG A 213 -27.08 -3.55 -7.03
CA ARG A 213 -27.17 -2.16 -7.51
C ARG A 213 -27.21 -2.05 -9.03
N TYR A 214 -26.36 -2.80 -9.72
CA TYR A 214 -26.27 -2.77 -11.18
C TYR A 214 -27.19 -3.79 -11.86
N LYS A 215 -28.04 -4.48 -11.07
CA LYS A 215 -28.97 -5.52 -11.57
C LYS A 215 -28.24 -6.54 -12.43
N LEU A 216 -27.18 -7.13 -11.87
CA LEU A 216 -26.43 -8.17 -12.55
C LEU A 216 -27.06 -9.53 -12.30
N ARG A 217 -27.10 -10.36 -13.34
CA ARG A 217 -27.36 -11.79 -13.24
C ARG A 217 -26.05 -12.51 -12.95
N VAL A 218 -26.00 -13.17 -11.80
CA VAL A 218 -24.92 -14.10 -11.47
C VAL A 218 -25.16 -15.41 -12.22
N LEU A 219 -24.20 -15.88 -13.01
CA LEU A 219 -24.32 -17.10 -13.75
C LEU A 219 -24.11 -18.31 -12.85
N GLN A 220 -24.98 -19.31 -12.98
CA GLN A 220 -24.88 -20.54 -12.19
C GLN A 220 -23.66 -21.35 -12.61
N ASP A 221 -22.83 -21.72 -11.64
CA ASP A 221 -21.74 -22.70 -11.82
C ASP A 221 -22.34 -24.12 -11.85
N ASP A 222 -22.82 -24.54 -13.02
CA ASP A 222 -23.57 -25.78 -13.21
C ASP A 222 -22.68 -27.03 -13.26
N ARG A 223 -21.35 -26.88 -13.26
CA ARG A 223 -20.36 -27.97 -13.13
C ARG A 223 -19.64 -28.01 -11.80
N GLY A 224 -19.94 -27.06 -10.88
CA GLY A 224 -19.30 -26.99 -9.57
C GLY A 224 -17.79 -26.76 -9.65
N PHE A 225 -17.35 -25.88 -10.52
CA PHE A 225 -15.93 -25.60 -10.73
C PHE A 225 -15.29 -24.87 -9.55
N PHE A 226 -15.98 -23.90 -8.98
CA PHE A 226 -15.44 -23.09 -7.90
C PHE A 226 -15.47 -23.85 -6.57
N PRO A 227 -14.32 -23.92 -5.84
CA PRO A 227 -14.30 -24.48 -4.49
C PRO A 227 -15.04 -23.58 -3.51
N LYS A 228 -15.19 -24.05 -2.27
CA LYS A 228 -15.65 -23.19 -1.17
C LYS A 228 -14.54 -22.20 -0.79
N TYR A 229 -14.93 -20.97 -0.60
CA TYR A 229 -14.07 -19.89 -0.11
C TYR A 229 -14.62 -19.39 1.23
N ASP A 230 -14.63 -20.31 2.23
CA ASP A 230 -15.04 -19.94 3.59
C ASP A 230 -14.02 -18.97 4.19
N ALA A 231 -14.51 -17.83 4.69
CA ALA A 231 -13.66 -16.81 5.27
C ALA A 231 -13.07 -17.26 6.60
N VAL A 232 -11.74 -17.17 6.73
CA VAL A 232 -10.98 -17.55 7.92
C VAL A 232 -9.91 -16.49 8.24
N LEU A 233 -9.32 -16.54 9.42
CA LEU A 233 -8.12 -15.77 9.72
C LEU A 233 -6.88 -16.63 9.46
N LEU A 234 -6.06 -16.24 8.49
CA LEU A 234 -4.75 -16.85 8.27
C LEU A 234 -3.73 -16.08 9.11
N MET A 235 -2.97 -16.80 9.93
CA MET A 235 -2.07 -16.20 10.90
C MET A 235 -0.80 -17.02 11.12
N ARG A 236 0.20 -16.40 11.69
CA ARG A 236 1.40 -17.10 12.17
C ARG A 236 1.02 -18.05 13.30
N ALA A 237 1.63 -19.23 13.34
CA ALA A 237 1.33 -20.24 14.36
C ALA A 237 1.53 -19.72 15.79
N SER A 238 2.46 -18.77 15.98
CA SER A 238 2.78 -18.16 17.28
C SER A 238 1.74 -17.15 17.79
N VAL A 239 0.81 -16.68 16.95
CA VAL A 239 -0.20 -15.69 17.35
C VAL A 239 -1.25 -16.33 18.24
N ASP A 240 -1.57 -15.67 19.36
CA ASP A 240 -2.64 -16.12 20.25
C ASP A 240 -4.00 -15.86 19.60
N VAL A 241 -4.75 -16.94 19.37
CA VAL A 241 -6.08 -16.89 18.75
C VAL A 241 -7.20 -16.49 19.71
N ARG A 242 -6.99 -16.67 21.02
CA ARG A 242 -8.04 -16.50 22.04
C ARG A 242 -8.76 -15.14 21.98
N PRO A 243 -8.07 -14.01 21.81
CA PRO A 243 -8.75 -12.72 21.69
C PRO A 243 -9.68 -12.61 20.46
N LEU A 244 -9.44 -13.42 19.41
CA LEU A 244 -10.18 -13.41 18.15
C LEU A 244 -11.29 -14.48 18.09
N ALA A 245 -11.32 -15.45 19.01
CA ALA A 245 -12.29 -16.55 19.01
C ALA A 245 -13.74 -16.05 19.01
N ARG A 246 -14.01 -14.87 19.56
CA ARG A 246 -15.35 -14.25 19.56
C ARG A 246 -15.89 -13.90 18.17
N LEU A 247 -15.06 -13.90 17.13
CA LEU A 247 -15.46 -13.65 15.75
C LEU A 247 -15.95 -14.92 15.05
N GLU A 248 -15.74 -16.11 15.66
CA GLU A 248 -16.11 -17.38 15.04
C GLU A 248 -17.63 -17.45 14.77
N GLY A 249 -17.98 -17.69 13.50
CA GLY A 249 -19.36 -17.79 13.04
C GLY A 249 -20.20 -16.50 13.16
N ARG A 250 -19.59 -15.34 13.43
CA ARG A 250 -20.34 -14.11 13.75
C ARG A 250 -20.74 -13.29 12.53
N ILE A 251 -20.15 -13.55 11.39
CA ILE A 251 -20.42 -12.78 10.16
C ILE A 251 -21.24 -13.64 9.23
N ALA A 252 -22.54 -13.37 9.13
CA ALA A 252 -23.40 -13.98 8.11
C ALA A 252 -23.14 -13.36 6.73
N THR A 253 -23.38 -14.09 5.65
CA THR A 253 -23.19 -13.60 4.27
C THR A 253 -23.95 -12.29 4.01
N ASP A 254 -25.22 -12.21 4.42
CA ASP A 254 -26.02 -10.99 4.25
C ASP A 254 -25.47 -9.79 5.04
N ALA A 255 -24.91 -10.05 6.23
CA ALA A 255 -24.25 -9.01 7.02
C ALA A 255 -22.97 -8.51 6.32
N MET A 256 -22.21 -9.41 5.68
CA MET A 256 -21.01 -9.02 4.92
C MET A 256 -21.39 -8.19 3.68
N ILE A 257 -22.40 -8.61 2.92
CA ILE A 257 -22.94 -7.84 1.78
C ILE A 257 -23.40 -6.44 2.24
N ALA A 258 -24.10 -6.35 3.37
CA ALA A 258 -24.53 -5.07 3.91
C ALA A 258 -23.36 -4.18 4.35
N MET A 259 -22.32 -4.73 4.98
CA MET A 259 -21.12 -4.00 5.33
C MET A 259 -20.35 -3.51 4.09
N ASN A 260 -20.24 -4.34 3.04
CA ASN A 260 -19.67 -3.93 1.76
C ASN A 260 -20.50 -2.79 1.15
N ALA A 261 -21.83 -2.86 1.21
CA ALA A 261 -22.72 -1.80 0.72
C ALA A 261 -22.57 -0.48 1.49
N GLN A 262 -22.42 -0.52 2.81
CA GLN A 262 -22.19 0.68 3.62
C GLN A 262 -20.90 1.42 3.19
N VAL A 263 -19.85 0.69 2.83
CA VAL A 263 -18.64 1.31 2.32
C VAL A 263 -18.82 1.76 0.86
N GLU A 264 -19.19 0.85 -0.03
CA GLU A 264 -19.15 1.10 -1.48
C GLU A 264 -20.27 1.99 -1.99
N LEU A 265 -21.46 1.90 -1.37
CA LEU A 265 -22.63 2.63 -1.81
C LEU A 265 -22.91 3.86 -0.94
N ASP A 266 -22.77 3.73 0.39
CA ASP A 266 -23.04 4.81 1.32
C ASP A 266 -21.78 5.63 1.64
N GLY A 267 -20.57 5.12 1.31
CA GLY A 267 -19.31 5.80 1.47
C GLY A 267 -18.84 5.94 2.92
N GLN A 268 -19.25 5.01 3.79
CA GLN A 268 -18.74 4.93 5.15
C GLN A 268 -17.28 4.46 5.15
N SER A 269 -16.51 4.85 6.19
CA SER A 269 -15.14 4.34 6.32
C SER A 269 -15.13 2.89 6.80
N PHE A 270 -14.12 2.13 6.42
CA PHE A 270 -13.91 0.75 6.88
C PHE A 270 -13.91 0.65 8.41
N ALA A 271 -13.23 1.61 9.07
CA ALA A 271 -13.12 1.66 10.52
C ALA A 271 -14.49 1.91 11.19
N GLU A 272 -15.34 2.71 10.59
CA GLU A 272 -16.67 3.00 11.12
C GLU A 272 -17.59 1.78 10.98
N VAL A 273 -17.62 1.14 9.81
CA VAL A 273 -18.41 -0.07 9.58
C VAL A 273 -17.96 -1.20 10.52
N ALA A 274 -16.64 -1.39 10.67
CA ALA A 274 -16.09 -2.36 11.62
C ALA A 274 -16.48 -2.03 13.07
N ARG A 275 -16.46 -0.76 13.47
CA ARG A 275 -16.85 -0.30 14.81
C ARG A 275 -18.32 -0.62 15.10
N GLN A 276 -19.20 -0.37 14.16
CA GLN A 276 -20.63 -0.70 14.27
C GLN A 276 -20.83 -2.21 14.46
N PHE A 277 -20.14 -3.02 13.66
CA PHE A 277 -20.21 -4.48 13.78
C PHE A 277 -19.68 -4.98 15.13
N VAL A 278 -18.52 -4.52 15.58
CA VAL A 278 -17.91 -4.91 16.87
C VAL A 278 -18.80 -4.49 18.05
N ALA A 279 -19.51 -3.35 17.93
CA ALA A 279 -20.50 -2.89 18.92
C ALA A 279 -21.83 -3.66 18.85
N GLY A 280 -22.00 -4.60 17.92
CA GLY A 280 -23.21 -5.40 17.78
C GLY A 280 -24.37 -4.68 17.07
N VAL A 281 -24.07 -3.59 16.36
CA VAL A 281 -25.06 -2.88 15.53
C VAL A 281 -25.29 -3.68 14.24
N VAL A 282 -26.54 -3.98 13.93
CA VAL A 282 -26.92 -4.66 12.68
C VAL A 282 -26.63 -3.72 11.51
N PRO A 283 -25.88 -4.16 10.49
CA PRO A 283 -25.60 -3.34 9.33
C PRO A 283 -26.89 -2.97 8.59
N THR A 284 -27.15 -1.69 8.38
CA THR A 284 -28.28 -1.20 7.58
C THR A 284 -27.77 -0.41 6.40
N VAL A 285 -28.29 -0.69 5.21
CA VAL A 285 -27.97 0.03 3.97
C VAL A 285 -28.83 1.28 3.88
N GLY A 286 -28.26 2.41 3.43
CA GLY A 286 -29.00 3.66 3.21
C GLY A 286 -28.64 4.81 4.15
N ALA A 287 -27.50 4.74 4.83
CA ALA A 287 -26.96 5.89 5.57
C ALA A 287 -26.59 7.03 4.60
N ALA A 288 -26.76 8.27 5.06
CA ALA A 288 -26.40 9.44 4.25
C ALA A 288 -24.90 9.40 3.89
N ARG A 289 -24.59 9.53 2.60
CA ARG A 289 -23.24 9.51 2.08
C ARG A 289 -22.39 10.59 2.76
N GLN A 290 -21.26 10.22 3.35
CA GLN A 290 -20.37 11.19 4.00
C GLN A 290 -19.88 12.23 2.99
N GLY A 291 -20.05 13.53 3.33
CA GLY A 291 -19.57 14.62 2.50
C GLY A 291 -18.04 14.61 2.37
N PHE A 292 -17.52 15.16 1.28
CA PHE A 292 -16.08 15.22 1.00
C PHE A 292 -15.26 15.82 2.16
N ALA A 293 -15.76 16.90 2.79
CA ALA A 293 -15.10 17.54 3.93
C ALA A 293 -14.94 16.60 5.13
N ALA A 294 -15.94 15.79 5.44
CA ALA A 294 -15.88 14.82 6.53
C ALA A 294 -14.83 13.72 6.26
N ARG A 295 -14.70 13.29 5.00
CA ARG A 295 -13.65 12.33 4.58
C ARG A 295 -12.27 12.94 4.59
N LEU A 296 -12.12 14.20 4.15
CA LEU A 296 -10.86 14.90 4.14
C LEU A 296 -10.29 15.05 5.54
N PHE A 297 -11.13 15.48 6.50
CA PHE A 297 -10.77 15.70 7.90
C PHE A 297 -11.08 14.51 8.81
N ALA A 298 -11.11 13.29 8.26
CA ALA A 298 -11.31 12.09 9.04
C ALA A 298 -10.16 11.90 10.09
N PRO A 299 -10.43 11.20 11.22
CA PRO A 299 -9.49 11.12 12.36
C PRO A 299 -8.09 10.57 12.03
N ASP A 300 -7.97 9.79 10.95
CA ASP A 300 -6.71 9.23 10.46
C ASP A 300 -5.81 10.25 9.74
N LEU A 301 -6.32 11.45 9.37
CA LEU A 301 -5.55 12.46 8.63
C LEU A 301 -4.23 12.81 9.30
N LEU A 302 -4.22 13.00 10.62
CA LEU A 302 -2.99 13.34 11.35
C LEU A 302 -1.97 12.20 11.29
N THR A 303 -2.41 10.97 11.47
CA THR A 303 -1.55 9.77 11.39
C THR A 303 -0.93 9.64 10.00
N LEU A 304 -1.76 9.74 8.95
CA LEU A 304 -1.29 9.70 7.56
C LEU A 304 -0.34 10.86 7.23
N THR A 305 -0.59 12.04 7.80
CA THR A 305 0.32 13.19 7.65
C THR A 305 1.68 12.92 8.25
N VAL A 306 1.73 12.43 9.48
CA VAL A 306 2.99 12.10 10.16
C VAL A 306 3.75 11.01 9.41
N GLN A 307 3.09 9.94 8.99
CA GLN A 307 3.69 8.88 8.19
C GLN A 307 4.27 9.42 6.87
N HIS A 308 3.50 10.27 6.18
CA HIS A 308 3.94 10.86 4.91
C HIS A 308 5.15 11.78 5.09
N LEU A 309 5.15 12.61 6.13
CA LEU A 309 6.29 13.46 6.47
C LEU A 309 7.53 12.64 6.85
N MET A 310 7.37 11.55 7.60
CA MET A 310 8.48 10.63 7.92
C MET A 310 9.09 10.00 6.68
N LEU A 311 8.25 9.56 5.73
CA LEU A 311 8.71 9.02 4.44
C LEU A 311 9.49 10.07 3.65
N VAL A 312 8.94 11.27 3.48
CA VAL A 312 9.51 12.35 2.67
C VAL A 312 10.80 12.87 3.30
N PHE A 313 10.75 13.31 4.55
CA PHE A 313 11.91 13.96 5.17
C PHE A 313 12.95 12.96 5.67
N GLY A 314 12.55 11.76 6.07
CA GLY A 314 13.48 10.69 6.43
C GLY A 314 14.34 10.27 5.23
N SER A 315 13.72 10.00 4.08
CA SER A 315 14.45 9.67 2.85
C SER A 315 15.27 10.84 2.30
N LEU A 316 14.74 12.07 2.39
CA LEU A 316 15.45 13.29 1.98
C LEU A 316 16.70 13.52 2.82
N LEU A 317 16.63 13.35 4.13
CA LEU A 317 17.78 13.49 5.03
C LEU A 317 18.89 12.50 4.65
N ILE A 318 18.54 11.23 4.43
CA ILE A 318 19.48 10.21 3.97
C ILE A 318 20.09 10.62 2.62
N ALA A 319 19.24 11.12 1.71
CA ALA A 319 19.69 11.56 0.39
C ALA A 319 20.65 12.77 0.43
N ILE A 320 20.45 13.70 1.35
CA ILE A 320 21.36 14.83 1.58
C ILE A 320 22.71 14.32 2.13
N VAL A 321 22.66 13.49 3.18
CA VAL A 321 23.85 12.95 3.84
C VAL A 321 24.73 12.14 2.88
N VAL A 322 24.14 11.42 1.93
CA VAL A 322 24.86 10.62 0.94
C VAL A 322 25.11 11.42 -0.35
N GLY A 323 24.10 12.13 -0.84
CA GLY A 323 24.16 12.80 -2.14
C GLY A 323 25.08 14.01 -2.19
N VAL A 324 25.15 14.81 -1.12
CA VAL A 324 26.07 15.95 -1.08
C VAL A 324 27.54 15.48 -1.13
N PRO A 325 28.01 14.53 -0.32
CA PRO A 325 29.36 13.97 -0.47
C PRO A 325 29.63 13.35 -1.84
N LEU A 326 28.64 12.64 -2.43
CA LEU A 326 28.79 12.09 -3.78
C LEU A 326 28.92 13.18 -4.84
N GLY A 327 28.17 14.28 -4.71
CA GLY A 327 28.29 15.45 -5.60
C GLY A 327 29.66 16.14 -5.47
N ILE A 328 30.18 16.26 -4.24
CA ILE A 328 31.54 16.77 -3.98
C ILE A 328 32.58 15.81 -4.58
N ALA A 329 32.41 14.52 -4.44
CA ALA A 329 33.28 13.51 -5.01
C ALA A 329 33.30 13.59 -6.56
N ALA A 330 32.13 13.72 -7.18
CA ALA A 330 32.00 13.90 -8.62
C ALA A 330 32.72 15.17 -9.10
N TRP A 331 32.66 16.27 -8.35
CA TRP A 331 33.39 17.50 -8.66
C TRP A 331 34.91 17.34 -8.44
N ARG A 332 35.32 16.68 -7.37
CA ARG A 332 36.75 16.51 -7.00
C ARG A 332 37.52 15.58 -7.94
N TRP A 333 36.84 14.59 -8.51
CA TRP A 333 37.42 13.58 -9.40
C TRP A 333 36.80 13.59 -10.78
N PRO A 334 37.22 14.50 -11.68
CA PRO A 334 36.58 14.67 -13.00
C PRO A 334 36.58 13.40 -13.86
N ARG A 335 37.58 12.52 -13.69
CA ARG A 335 37.67 11.26 -14.46
C ARG A 335 36.55 10.27 -14.12
N SER A 336 36.07 10.24 -12.88
CA SER A 336 34.98 9.38 -12.43
C SER A 336 33.63 10.08 -12.38
N SER A 337 33.60 11.39 -12.62
CA SER A 337 32.37 12.21 -12.55
C SER A 337 31.28 11.70 -13.48
N ALA A 338 31.60 11.44 -14.75
CA ALA A 338 30.63 10.96 -15.73
C ALA A 338 30.05 9.60 -15.35
N TRP A 339 30.90 8.70 -14.83
CA TRP A 339 30.43 7.39 -14.36
C TRP A 339 29.53 7.50 -13.13
N LEU A 340 29.91 8.29 -12.14
CA LEU A 340 29.15 8.47 -10.90
C LEU A 340 27.78 9.11 -11.19
N LEU A 341 27.75 10.19 -11.96
CA LEU A 341 26.52 10.85 -12.38
C LEU A 341 25.66 9.93 -13.24
N GLY A 342 26.27 9.12 -14.10
CA GLY A 342 25.60 8.12 -14.93
C GLY A 342 24.91 7.04 -14.12
N VAL A 343 25.61 6.46 -13.10
CA VAL A 343 25.01 5.46 -12.22
C VAL A 343 23.79 6.02 -11.48
N VAL A 344 23.91 7.22 -10.91
CA VAL A 344 22.80 7.84 -10.18
C VAL A 344 21.65 8.19 -11.13
N ALA A 345 21.94 8.58 -12.37
CA ALA A 345 20.91 8.85 -13.39
C ALA A 345 20.15 7.57 -13.78
N VAL A 346 20.87 6.44 -13.97
CA VAL A 346 20.24 5.14 -14.29
C VAL A 346 19.29 4.71 -13.18
N LEU A 347 19.65 4.90 -11.91
CA LEU A 347 18.78 4.55 -10.78
C LEU A 347 17.43 5.26 -10.84
N GLN A 348 17.40 6.51 -11.29
CA GLN A 348 16.15 7.28 -11.41
C GLN A 348 15.31 6.86 -12.63
N THR A 349 15.88 6.17 -13.62
CA THR A 349 15.11 5.68 -14.79
C THR A 349 14.29 4.43 -14.48
N VAL A 350 14.61 3.73 -13.40
CA VAL A 350 13.85 2.54 -12.98
C VAL A 350 12.43 2.94 -12.57
N PRO A 351 11.36 2.35 -13.14
CA PRO A 351 10.00 2.65 -12.72
C PRO A 351 9.80 2.42 -11.22
N SER A 352 9.13 3.35 -10.54
CA SER A 352 9.02 3.34 -9.07
C SER A 352 8.41 2.06 -8.50
N LEU A 353 7.35 1.54 -9.12
CA LEU A 353 6.75 0.28 -8.68
C LEU A 353 7.68 -0.91 -8.92
N ALA A 354 8.45 -0.91 -10.01
CA ALA A 354 9.43 -1.96 -10.27
C ALA A 354 10.58 -1.91 -9.25
N LEU A 355 11.05 -0.71 -8.89
CA LEU A 355 12.06 -0.53 -7.85
C LEU A 355 11.56 -1.03 -6.48
N LEU A 356 10.32 -0.70 -6.11
CA LEU A 356 9.70 -1.21 -4.88
C LEU A 356 9.62 -2.74 -4.88
N ALA A 357 9.17 -3.36 -5.97
CA ALA A 357 9.09 -4.81 -6.11
C ALA A 357 10.48 -5.47 -5.98
N PHE A 358 11.50 -4.89 -6.63
CA PHE A 358 12.89 -5.36 -6.51
C PHE A 358 13.41 -5.27 -5.07
N LEU A 359 13.17 -4.15 -4.39
CA LEU A 359 13.59 -3.96 -2.99
C LEU A 359 12.89 -4.92 -2.03
N ILE A 360 11.60 -5.21 -2.24
CA ILE A 360 10.88 -6.24 -1.49
C ILE A 360 11.54 -7.60 -1.67
N ALA A 361 11.82 -7.99 -2.92
CA ALA A 361 12.47 -9.26 -3.22
C ALA A 361 13.88 -9.37 -2.59
N LEU A 362 14.66 -8.26 -2.64
CA LEU A 362 16.02 -8.21 -2.09
C LEU A 362 16.04 -8.23 -0.57
N MET A 363 15.13 -7.49 0.08
CA MET A 363 15.12 -7.34 1.55
C MET A 363 14.26 -8.40 2.25
N GLY A 364 13.43 -9.15 1.52
CA GLY A 364 12.52 -10.14 2.08
C GLY A 364 11.45 -9.54 3.00
N ARG A 365 11.16 -8.24 2.92
CA ARG A 365 10.20 -7.54 3.78
C ARG A 365 9.50 -6.41 3.03
N ILE A 366 8.30 -6.04 3.51
CA ILE A 366 7.49 -4.92 3.02
C ILE A 366 7.47 -3.77 4.04
N GLY A 367 6.87 -2.63 3.68
CA GLY A 367 6.64 -1.50 4.57
C GLY A 367 7.71 -0.42 4.50
N LEU A 368 7.97 0.23 5.65
CA LEU A 368 8.76 1.47 5.74
C LEU A 368 10.19 1.35 5.18
N GLY A 369 10.89 0.23 5.42
CA GLY A 369 12.29 0.07 5.01
C GLY A 369 12.50 0.16 3.50
N PRO A 370 11.88 -0.73 2.68
CA PRO A 370 11.95 -0.64 1.22
C PRO A 370 11.45 0.70 0.67
N ALA A 371 10.41 1.30 1.27
CA ALA A 371 9.87 2.60 0.87
C ALA A 371 10.91 3.72 1.04
N LEU A 372 11.56 3.80 2.21
CA LEU A 372 12.58 4.81 2.48
C LEU A 372 13.77 4.69 1.53
N ILE A 373 14.20 3.45 1.22
CA ILE A 373 15.32 3.22 0.28
C ILE A 373 14.92 3.65 -1.14
N ALA A 374 13.71 3.31 -1.59
CA ALA A 374 13.23 3.72 -2.92
C ALA A 374 13.18 5.25 -3.04
N LEU A 375 12.59 5.93 -2.06
CA LEU A 375 12.49 7.40 -2.04
C LEU A 375 13.87 8.06 -1.95
N PHE A 376 14.78 7.50 -1.15
CA PHE A 376 16.17 7.94 -1.07
C PHE A 376 16.87 7.86 -2.44
N LEU A 377 16.73 6.74 -3.15
CA LEU A 377 17.36 6.54 -4.46
C LEU A 377 16.83 7.57 -5.51
N TYR A 378 15.53 7.88 -5.48
CA TYR A 378 14.95 8.90 -6.36
C TYR A 378 15.41 10.33 -6.01
N ALA A 379 15.63 10.61 -4.74
CA ALA A 379 16.12 11.91 -4.28
C ALA A 379 17.62 12.15 -4.60
N LEU A 380 18.39 11.08 -4.83
CA LEU A 380 19.84 11.20 -5.03
C LEU A 380 20.22 12.05 -6.25
N LEU A 381 19.62 11.80 -7.41
CA LEU A 381 20.08 12.47 -8.65
C LEU A 381 19.98 13.98 -8.58
N PRO A 382 18.85 14.61 -8.19
CA PRO A 382 18.77 16.06 -8.07
C PRO A 382 19.84 16.62 -7.13
N ILE A 383 20.08 15.97 -6.00
CA ILE A 383 21.04 16.44 -4.98
C ILE A 383 22.47 16.30 -5.49
N VAL A 384 22.86 15.14 -6.00
CA VAL A 384 24.23 14.88 -6.51
C VAL A 384 24.54 15.80 -7.67
N ARG A 385 23.61 15.91 -8.63
CA ARG A 385 23.80 16.73 -9.85
C ARG A 385 23.91 18.22 -9.52
N ASN A 386 23.04 18.73 -8.65
CA ASN A 386 23.08 20.14 -8.28
C ASN A 386 24.25 20.50 -7.36
N THR A 387 24.69 19.59 -6.49
CA THR A 387 25.92 19.76 -5.72
C THR A 387 27.14 19.85 -6.65
N HIS A 388 27.25 18.92 -7.59
CA HIS A 388 28.32 18.93 -8.59
C HIS A 388 28.28 20.20 -9.43
N ALA A 389 27.12 20.58 -9.97
CA ALA A 389 26.95 21.77 -10.81
C ALA A 389 27.22 23.06 -10.05
N GLY A 390 26.75 23.17 -8.81
CA GLY A 390 27.00 24.32 -7.94
C GLY A 390 28.48 24.55 -7.67
N LEU A 391 29.22 23.48 -7.32
CA LEU A 391 30.66 23.57 -7.10
C LEU A 391 31.44 23.88 -8.37
N ARG A 392 31.01 23.34 -9.51
CA ARG A 392 31.63 23.63 -10.82
C ARG A 392 31.36 25.06 -11.30
N GLY A 393 30.26 25.66 -10.86
CA GLY A 393 29.90 27.04 -11.16
C GLY A 393 30.65 28.08 -10.34
N VAL A 394 31.42 27.70 -9.34
CA VAL A 394 32.26 28.64 -8.57
C VAL A 394 33.44 29.09 -9.45
N PRO A 395 33.67 30.41 -9.62
CA PRO A 395 34.79 30.92 -10.41
C PRO A 395 36.15 30.44 -9.88
N ASP A 396 36.98 29.92 -10.76
CA ASP A 396 38.31 29.38 -10.38
C ASP A 396 39.19 30.42 -9.67
N GLY A 397 39.07 31.70 -10.03
CA GLY A 397 39.79 32.80 -9.39
C GLY A 397 39.52 32.93 -7.89
N LEU A 398 38.30 32.67 -7.44
CA LEU A 398 37.96 32.70 -6.02
C LEU A 398 38.58 31.51 -5.24
N ALA A 399 38.62 30.36 -5.83
CA ALA A 399 39.28 29.19 -5.26
C ALA A 399 40.80 29.38 -5.17
N GLN A 400 41.42 29.98 -6.21
CA GLN A 400 42.86 30.30 -6.23
C GLN A 400 43.19 31.42 -5.25
N ALA A 401 42.39 32.47 -5.14
CA ALA A 401 42.55 33.52 -4.15
C ALA A 401 42.52 32.98 -2.72
N ALA A 402 41.60 32.07 -2.40
CA ALA A 402 41.53 31.41 -1.11
C ALA A 402 42.80 30.66 -0.77
N LEU A 403 43.35 29.89 -1.73
CA LEU A 403 44.62 29.17 -1.57
C LEU A 403 45.80 30.11 -1.39
N SER A 404 45.83 31.23 -2.13
CA SER A 404 46.88 32.27 -2.03
C SER A 404 46.87 32.99 -0.65
N LEU A 405 45.71 33.07 -0.02
CA LEU A 405 45.55 33.56 1.35
C LEU A 405 45.94 32.55 2.43
N GLY A 406 46.43 31.36 2.05
CA GLY A 406 46.90 30.32 2.96
C GLY A 406 45.81 29.34 3.42
N LEU A 407 44.62 29.35 2.84
CA LEU A 407 43.63 28.33 3.18
C LEU A 407 44.03 26.97 2.59
N THR A 408 43.84 25.95 3.40
CA THR A 408 44.01 24.57 2.89
C THR A 408 42.88 24.23 1.88
N PRO A 409 43.06 23.24 1.00
CA PRO A 409 41.99 22.82 0.07
C PRO A 409 40.70 22.46 0.76
N ARG A 410 40.73 21.91 1.97
CA ARG A 410 39.52 21.62 2.76
C ARG A 410 38.82 22.88 3.28
N GLN A 411 39.59 23.87 3.74
CA GLN A 411 39.11 25.17 4.17
C GLN A 411 38.53 25.95 2.97
N SER A 412 39.21 25.99 1.82
CA SER A 412 38.71 26.58 0.59
C SER A 412 37.38 25.97 0.16
N LEU A 413 37.24 24.64 0.22
CA LEU A 413 35.98 23.97 -0.08
C LEU A 413 34.88 24.38 0.92
N ARG A 414 35.15 24.31 2.23
CA ARG A 414 34.16 24.53 3.27
C ARG A 414 33.74 26.00 3.40
N ASP A 415 34.71 26.92 3.37
CA ASP A 415 34.51 28.30 3.79
C ASP A 415 34.28 29.24 2.55
N VAL A 416 34.62 28.80 1.33
CA VAL A 416 34.44 29.58 0.10
C VAL A 416 33.52 28.87 -0.89
N GLN A 417 33.89 27.66 -1.32
CA GLN A 417 33.23 27.05 -2.48
C GLN A 417 31.82 26.53 -2.13
N LEU A 418 31.64 25.83 -1.00
CA LEU A 418 30.34 25.34 -0.56
C LEU A 418 29.33 26.45 -0.27
N PRO A 419 29.69 27.56 0.42
CA PRO A 419 28.79 28.68 0.59
C PRO A 419 28.35 29.31 -0.74
N LEU A 420 29.26 29.43 -1.71
CA LEU A 420 28.95 29.95 -3.05
C LEU A 420 28.09 28.99 -3.88
N ALA A 421 28.28 27.68 -3.71
CA ALA A 421 27.51 26.63 -4.36
C ALA A 421 26.11 26.39 -3.70
N LEU A 422 25.93 26.91 -2.47
CA LEU A 422 24.74 26.61 -1.64
C LEU A 422 23.41 26.90 -2.33
N PRO A 423 23.19 28.00 -3.08
CA PRO A 423 21.94 28.23 -3.77
C PRO A 423 21.58 27.11 -4.79
N THR A 424 22.57 26.69 -5.58
CA THR A 424 22.37 25.61 -6.57
C THR A 424 22.15 24.28 -5.87
N LEU A 425 22.88 23.99 -4.78
CA LEU A 425 22.68 22.80 -3.97
C LEU A 425 21.28 22.76 -3.37
N MET A 426 20.80 23.88 -2.80
CA MET A 426 19.45 24.01 -2.24
C MET A 426 18.36 23.82 -3.30
N ALA A 427 18.58 24.27 -4.54
CA ALA A 427 17.67 23.97 -5.64
C ALA A 427 17.55 22.47 -5.92
N GLY A 428 18.65 21.73 -5.79
CA GLY A 428 18.65 20.25 -5.87
C GLY A 428 17.87 19.60 -4.75
N VAL A 429 18.07 20.07 -3.50
CA VAL A 429 17.35 19.57 -2.32
C VAL A 429 15.85 19.87 -2.43
N LYS A 430 15.47 21.08 -2.84
CA LYS A 430 14.08 21.47 -3.10
C LYS A 430 13.43 20.53 -4.12
N THR A 431 14.09 20.31 -5.26
CA THR A 431 13.60 19.42 -6.30
C THR A 431 13.39 17.99 -5.77
N ALA A 432 14.37 17.46 -5.03
CA ALA A 432 14.27 16.15 -4.40
C ALA A 432 13.12 16.07 -3.41
N ALA A 433 12.92 17.09 -2.58
CA ALA A 433 11.84 17.15 -1.59
C ALA A 433 10.45 17.10 -2.28
N VAL A 434 10.24 17.92 -3.32
CA VAL A 434 8.96 17.96 -4.04
C VAL A 434 8.68 16.63 -4.76
N ILE A 435 9.70 16.02 -5.40
CA ILE A 435 9.59 14.70 -6.01
C ILE A 435 9.19 13.67 -4.94
N ASN A 436 9.84 13.69 -3.77
CA ASN A 436 9.56 12.74 -2.71
C ASN A 436 8.14 12.87 -2.16
N VAL A 437 7.56 14.07 -2.06
CA VAL A 437 6.15 14.23 -1.65
C VAL A 437 5.21 13.46 -2.60
N GLY A 438 5.41 13.59 -3.90
CA GLY A 438 4.60 12.87 -4.88
C GLY A 438 4.84 11.35 -4.86
N THR A 439 6.10 10.93 -4.90
CA THR A 439 6.46 9.50 -4.96
C THR A 439 6.19 8.75 -3.65
N ALA A 440 6.15 9.44 -2.50
CA ALA A 440 5.79 8.84 -1.21
C ALA A 440 4.35 8.28 -1.19
N THR A 441 3.44 8.77 -2.07
CA THR A 441 2.12 8.16 -2.20
C THR A 441 2.17 6.71 -2.67
N LEU A 442 3.21 6.33 -3.43
CA LEU A 442 3.41 4.96 -3.91
C LEU A 442 3.86 4.00 -2.80
N ALA A 443 4.39 4.52 -1.68
CA ALA A 443 4.78 3.71 -0.53
C ALA A 443 3.59 2.97 0.11
N ALA A 444 2.37 3.46 -0.08
CA ALA A 444 1.13 2.78 0.34
C ALA A 444 0.93 1.43 -0.34
N PHE A 445 1.45 1.24 -1.58
CA PHE A 445 1.36 -0.04 -2.27
C PHE A 445 2.10 -1.18 -1.56
N ILE A 446 2.99 -0.86 -0.65
CA ILE A 446 3.77 -1.83 0.14
C ILE A 446 3.51 -1.68 1.65
N GLY A 447 2.42 -1.00 2.03
CA GLY A 447 2.00 -0.83 3.42
C GLY A 447 2.90 0.08 4.26
N ALA A 448 3.56 1.05 3.62
CA ALA A 448 4.39 2.00 4.34
C ALA A 448 3.64 3.24 4.84
N GLY A 449 2.34 3.33 4.59
CA GLY A 449 1.49 4.40 5.10
C GLY A 449 1.46 5.68 4.26
N GLY A 450 0.99 6.74 4.87
CA GLY A 450 0.90 8.07 4.29
C GLY A 450 -0.37 8.29 3.45
N TYR A 451 -0.48 9.47 2.82
CA TYR A 451 -1.68 9.86 2.07
C TYR A 451 -2.03 8.91 0.92
N GLY A 452 -1.05 8.15 0.44
CA GLY A 452 -1.25 7.12 -0.59
C GLY A 452 -2.26 6.04 -0.17
N GLU A 453 -2.42 5.74 1.12
CA GLU A 453 -3.40 4.75 1.59
C GLU A 453 -4.83 5.08 1.17
N ARG A 454 -5.23 6.35 1.31
CA ARG A 454 -6.56 6.80 0.88
C ARG A 454 -6.72 6.80 -0.65
N ILE A 455 -5.62 7.07 -1.39
CA ILE A 455 -5.64 7.01 -2.86
C ILE A 455 -5.79 5.55 -3.31
N VAL A 456 -4.98 4.65 -2.78
CA VAL A 456 -4.98 3.23 -3.17
C VAL A 456 -6.28 2.54 -2.76
N SER A 457 -6.76 2.79 -1.53
CA SER A 457 -8.04 2.22 -1.08
C SER A 457 -9.23 2.79 -1.87
N GLY A 458 -9.23 4.10 -2.16
CA GLY A 458 -10.25 4.72 -3.00
C GLY A 458 -10.26 4.16 -4.43
N LEU A 459 -9.08 3.89 -4.99
CA LEU A 459 -8.96 3.25 -6.30
C LEU A 459 -9.54 1.82 -6.28
N ALA A 460 -9.20 1.03 -5.26
CA ALA A 460 -9.67 -0.35 -5.14
C ALA A 460 -11.20 -0.48 -5.05
N VAL A 461 -11.86 0.50 -4.42
CA VAL A 461 -13.32 0.52 -4.30
C VAL A 461 -14.01 1.46 -5.30
N ASN A 462 -13.24 2.07 -6.20
CA ASN A 462 -13.70 3.07 -7.18
C ASN A 462 -14.45 4.25 -6.52
N ASP A 463 -13.92 4.75 -5.40
CA ASP A 463 -14.44 5.92 -4.70
C ASP A 463 -13.58 7.15 -4.95
N THR A 464 -13.99 8.00 -5.90
CA THR A 464 -13.33 9.26 -6.24
C THR A 464 -13.18 10.19 -5.02
N GLY A 465 -14.16 10.19 -4.11
CA GLY A 465 -14.09 11.00 -2.88
C GLY A 465 -12.96 10.58 -1.96
N ALA A 466 -12.77 9.27 -1.79
CA ALA A 466 -11.65 8.72 -1.01
C ALA A 466 -10.31 8.99 -1.70
N MET A 467 -10.22 8.80 -3.02
CA MET A 467 -9.01 9.15 -3.79
C MET A 467 -8.61 10.62 -3.60
N LEU A 468 -9.57 11.54 -3.74
CA LEU A 468 -9.32 12.97 -3.56
C LEU A 468 -8.98 13.33 -2.11
N ALA A 469 -9.56 12.64 -1.12
CA ALA A 469 -9.22 12.85 0.30
C ALA A 469 -7.76 12.47 0.64
N GLY A 470 -7.10 11.68 -0.20
CA GLY A 470 -5.66 11.42 -0.14
C GLY A 470 -4.83 12.34 -1.04
N ALA A 471 -5.31 12.59 -2.28
CA ALA A 471 -4.57 13.37 -3.27
C ALA A 471 -4.47 14.86 -2.92
N VAL A 472 -5.55 15.45 -2.37
CA VAL A 472 -5.56 16.89 -2.00
C VAL A 472 -4.55 17.21 -0.92
N PRO A 473 -4.46 16.49 0.23
CA PRO A 473 -3.42 16.74 1.23
C PRO A 473 -2.01 16.56 0.68
N ALA A 474 -1.78 15.56 -0.18
CA ALA A 474 -0.47 15.35 -0.80
C ALA A 474 -0.08 16.54 -1.69
N ALA A 475 -1.00 17.05 -2.52
CA ALA A 475 -0.77 18.23 -3.36
C ALA A 475 -0.52 19.50 -2.53
N VAL A 476 -1.32 19.71 -1.48
CA VAL A 476 -1.13 20.84 -0.56
C VAL A 476 0.23 20.75 0.12
N LEU A 477 0.64 19.57 0.58
CA LEU A 477 1.96 19.37 1.18
C LEU A 477 3.08 19.66 0.17
N ALA A 478 2.96 19.23 -1.09
CA ALA A 478 3.95 19.54 -2.11
C ALA A 478 4.12 21.05 -2.32
N LEU A 479 3.01 21.80 -2.38
CA LEU A 479 3.02 23.26 -2.49
C LEU A 479 3.63 23.94 -1.25
N LEU A 480 3.31 23.44 -0.05
CA LEU A 480 3.89 23.95 1.19
C LEU A 480 5.40 23.70 1.24
N VAL A 481 5.85 22.50 0.92
CA VAL A 481 7.28 22.16 0.86
C VAL A 481 7.99 23.04 -0.16
N GLN A 482 7.45 23.22 -1.36
CA GLN A 482 8.01 24.13 -2.37
C GLN A 482 8.13 25.57 -1.83
N SER A 483 7.05 26.09 -1.26
CA SER A 483 7.00 27.47 -0.73
C SER A 483 8.00 27.70 0.41
N VAL A 484 8.16 26.73 1.30
CA VAL A 484 9.13 26.79 2.40
C VAL A 484 10.56 26.83 1.86
N PHE A 485 10.89 25.98 0.89
CA PHE A 485 12.22 25.98 0.28
C PHE A 485 12.50 27.28 -0.51
N GLU A 486 11.51 27.84 -1.22
CA GLU A 486 11.65 29.14 -1.89
C GLU A 486 11.88 30.28 -0.87
N TRP A 487 11.21 30.26 0.27
CA TRP A 487 11.41 31.23 1.32
C TRP A 487 12.84 31.13 1.92
N ILE A 488 13.34 29.88 2.17
CA ILE A 488 14.70 29.64 2.65
C ILE A 488 15.71 30.17 1.62
N GLU A 489 15.53 29.83 0.34
CA GLU A 489 16.40 30.25 -0.77
C GLU A 489 16.49 31.79 -0.86
N ARG A 490 15.35 32.50 -0.82
CA ARG A 490 15.30 33.96 -0.79
C ARG A 490 16.03 34.56 0.40
N ARG A 491 15.94 33.95 1.58
CA ARG A 491 16.67 34.41 2.76
C ARG A 491 18.17 34.23 2.64
N LEU A 492 18.62 33.10 2.13
CA LEU A 492 20.05 32.81 1.90
C LEU A 492 20.65 33.76 0.87
N LEU A 493 19.95 34.05 -0.23
CA LEU A 493 20.40 35.01 -1.26
C LEU A 493 20.52 36.45 -0.72
N ARG A 494 19.56 36.92 0.08
CA ARG A 494 19.63 38.28 0.70
C ARG A 494 20.81 38.43 1.65
N GLN A 495 21.18 37.38 2.39
CA GLN A 495 22.34 37.41 3.27
C GLN A 495 23.65 37.49 2.48
N SER A 496 23.72 36.88 1.30
CA SER A 496 24.92 36.96 0.45
C SER A 496 25.09 38.32 -0.25
N GLU A 497 24.00 39.06 -0.47
CA GLU A 497 24.05 40.43 -1.03
C GLU A 497 24.47 41.49 0.02
N HIS A 498 24.18 41.27 1.31
CA HIS A 498 24.60 42.19 2.41
C HIS A 498 26.04 41.91 2.88
N ALA A 499 26.65 40.82 2.46
CA ALA A 499 28.04 40.47 2.72
C ALA A 499 29.02 40.90 1.62
N ARG A 500 28.50 41.50 0.55
CA ARG A 500 29.28 42.17 -0.53
C ARG A 500 29.31 43.66 -0.32
#